data_7bc91cad8069f850dbc0ea7b06c02fdc
#
_entry.id   7bc91cad8069f850dbc0ea7b06c02fdc
#
_cell.length_a   1.000
_cell.length_b   1.000
_cell.length_c   1.000
_cell.angle_alpha   90.00
_cell.angle_beta   90.00
_cell.angle_gamma   90.00
#
_symmetry.space_group_name_H-M   'P 1'
#
loop_
_entity.id
_entity.type
_entity.pdbx_description
1 polymer ?
#
loop_
_entity_poly.entity_id
_entity_poly.type
_entity_poly.pdbx_seq_one_letter_code
_entity_poly.pdbx_strand_id
1 'polypeptide(L)'
;MEDIKTYMKQIGQQARAASRVMAQADTNAKNRALENIATAILLNRKQIIDANMIDVGMAREHLDAASIDRLTITEKTVQGMAEGLRQIAQLPDPIGEISDMKYRPSGIQVGRMRVPLGVIGIIYESRPNVTADAAGLCLKSGNAAILRGGSEAIHSNQAIAACVYQGLREAGLPETAVQVITTTDRAAVGELITMKDYVDVIVPRGGKSLIARISEEARIPVIKHLDGVCHVYIDDEADLGKAIRIADNAKTHRYGVCNAMETLLVAQGVAAKVLPPLCKIYLDKHVELRGDATARTIIPQMKAATEEDWRTEYLAPILAVRVVAGLDEAIEHINSYGSQHTDSIVTENYSRAMRFLREVDSSSVMVNASTRFADGFEYGLGAEIGISTDKIHARGPVGLEGLTSQKFIVLGSGQVRS
;
A
#
# COMPACT_ATOMS: atom_id res chain seq x y z
N MET A 1 1.04 -20.43 30.93
CA MET A 1 1.03 -19.58 29.71
C MET A 1 1.69 -18.27 30.08
N GLU A 2 2.71 -17.87 29.34
CA GLU A 2 3.30 -16.55 29.51
C GLU A 2 2.23 -15.49 29.25
N ASP A 3 2.17 -14.46 30.09
CA ASP A 3 1.24 -13.37 29.90
C ASP A 3 1.54 -12.68 28.54
N ILE A 4 0.51 -12.50 27.71
CA ILE A 4 0.64 -11.92 26.36
C ILE A 4 1.38 -10.59 26.37
N LYS A 5 1.22 -9.81 27.42
CA LYS A 5 1.89 -8.53 27.63
C LYS A 5 3.40 -8.70 27.83
N THR A 6 3.81 -9.71 28.61
CA THR A 6 5.23 -10.05 28.82
C THR A 6 5.87 -10.52 27.52
N TYR A 7 5.20 -11.41 26.78
CA TYR A 7 5.63 -11.89 25.48
C TYR A 7 5.83 -10.72 24.47
N MET A 8 4.82 -9.86 24.33
CA MET A 8 4.89 -8.72 23.42
C MET A 8 5.97 -7.70 23.83
N LYS A 9 6.15 -7.46 25.13
CA LYS A 9 7.22 -6.61 25.63
C LYS A 9 8.60 -7.16 25.25
N GLN A 10 8.83 -8.46 25.38
CA GLN A 10 10.09 -9.11 25.00
C GLN A 10 10.35 -8.95 23.48
N ILE A 11 9.35 -9.21 22.64
CA ILE A 11 9.42 -8.98 21.19
C ILE A 11 9.80 -7.52 20.89
N GLY A 12 9.15 -6.56 21.52
CA GLY A 12 9.43 -5.14 21.35
C GLY A 12 10.87 -4.76 21.73
N GLN A 13 11.36 -5.27 22.87
CA GLN A 13 12.73 -5.04 23.32
C GLN A 13 13.76 -5.60 22.33
N GLN A 14 13.54 -6.82 21.85
CA GLN A 14 14.41 -7.48 20.87
C GLN A 14 14.40 -6.74 19.52
N ALA A 15 13.23 -6.32 19.04
CA ALA A 15 13.11 -5.55 17.80
C ALA A 15 13.81 -4.18 17.92
N ARG A 16 13.66 -3.49 19.06
CA ARG A 16 14.35 -2.21 19.30
C ARG A 16 15.87 -2.38 19.36
N ALA A 17 16.39 -3.45 19.93
CA ALA A 17 17.81 -3.77 19.91
C ALA A 17 18.29 -4.06 18.48
N ALA A 18 17.56 -4.91 17.75
CA ALA A 18 17.90 -5.27 16.38
C ALA A 18 17.84 -4.06 15.42
N SER A 19 16.90 -3.12 15.60
CA SER A 19 16.79 -1.93 14.75
C SER A 19 18.05 -1.07 14.77
N ARG A 20 18.76 -1.02 15.89
CA ARG A 20 20.05 -0.29 16.00
C ARG A 20 21.14 -0.95 15.17
N VAL A 21 21.15 -2.29 15.10
CA VAL A 21 22.09 -3.04 14.26
C VAL A 21 21.75 -2.86 12.79
N MET A 22 20.46 -2.96 12.45
CA MET A 22 19.98 -2.78 11.07
C MET A 22 20.27 -1.38 10.53
N ALA A 23 20.14 -0.34 11.35
CA ALA A 23 20.45 1.04 10.97
C ALA A 23 21.95 1.26 10.62
N GLN A 24 22.84 0.35 11.05
CA GLN A 24 24.28 0.37 10.77
C GLN A 24 24.69 -0.65 9.69
N ALA A 25 23.79 -1.55 9.29
CA ALA A 25 24.07 -2.57 8.31
C ALA A 25 24.36 -1.94 6.92
N ASP A 26 25.45 -2.36 6.31
CA ASP A 26 25.78 -1.90 4.97
C ASP A 26 24.86 -2.54 3.90
N THR A 27 24.84 -1.92 2.73
CA THR A 27 24.02 -2.37 1.60
C THR A 27 24.29 -3.81 1.20
N ASN A 28 25.56 -4.24 1.25
CA ASN A 28 25.94 -5.61 0.86
C ASN A 28 25.40 -6.64 1.85
N ALA A 29 25.46 -6.35 3.17
CA ALA A 29 24.89 -7.23 4.19
C ALA A 29 23.38 -7.38 4.03
N LYS A 30 22.68 -6.27 3.79
CA LYS A 30 21.22 -6.26 3.52
C LYS A 30 20.88 -7.04 2.25
N ASN A 31 21.63 -6.82 1.16
CA ASN A 31 21.40 -7.53 -0.09
C ASN A 31 21.68 -9.03 0.04
N ARG A 32 22.77 -9.42 0.73
CA ARG A 32 23.03 -10.85 1.02
C ARG A 32 21.89 -11.50 1.81
N ALA A 33 21.35 -10.80 2.81
CA ALA A 33 20.20 -11.32 3.57
C ALA A 33 19.00 -11.58 2.67
N LEU A 34 18.65 -10.64 1.78
CA LEU A 34 17.53 -10.76 0.85
C LEU A 34 17.73 -11.93 -0.13
N GLU A 35 18.91 -12.09 -0.70
CA GLU A 35 19.23 -13.20 -1.60
C GLU A 35 19.21 -14.57 -0.89
N ASN A 36 19.72 -14.61 0.35
CA ASN A 36 19.70 -15.83 1.16
C ASN A 36 18.24 -16.20 1.53
N ILE A 37 17.41 -15.22 1.91
CA ILE A 37 15.97 -15.44 2.18
C ILE A 37 15.28 -15.96 0.92
N ALA A 38 15.49 -15.33 -0.24
CA ALA A 38 14.92 -15.77 -1.52
C ALA A 38 15.31 -17.22 -1.84
N THR A 39 16.56 -17.55 -1.63
CA THR A 39 17.09 -18.91 -1.83
C THR A 39 16.47 -19.90 -0.84
N ALA A 40 16.38 -19.55 0.44
CA ALA A 40 15.75 -20.37 1.47
C ALA A 40 14.27 -20.64 1.16
N ILE A 41 13.52 -19.65 0.69
CA ILE A 41 12.11 -19.79 0.28
C ILE A 41 11.99 -20.82 -0.88
N LEU A 42 12.85 -20.73 -1.89
CA LEU A 42 12.83 -21.66 -3.02
C LEU A 42 13.22 -23.09 -2.60
N LEU A 43 14.20 -23.24 -1.73
CA LEU A 43 14.63 -24.56 -1.23
C LEU A 43 13.55 -25.23 -0.35
N ASN A 44 12.84 -24.43 0.45
CA ASN A 44 11.81 -24.91 1.35
C ASN A 44 10.37 -24.80 0.76
N ARG A 45 10.25 -24.63 -0.59
CA ARG A 45 8.93 -24.41 -1.24
C ARG A 45 7.89 -25.46 -0.87
N LYS A 46 8.30 -26.75 -0.81
CA LYS A 46 7.38 -27.82 -0.45
C LYS A 46 6.85 -27.66 0.97
N GLN A 47 7.71 -27.34 1.93
CA GLN A 47 7.32 -27.14 3.33
C GLN A 47 6.39 -25.94 3.48
N ILE A 48 6.62 -24.84 2.73
CA ILE A 48 5.74 -23.67 2.73
C ILE A 48 4.36 -24.03 2.17
N ILE A 49 4.30 -24.76 1.06
CA ILE A 49 3.04 -25.19 0.44
C ILE A 49 2.30 -26.18 1.35
N ASP A 50 3.00 -27.16 1.94
CA ASP A 50 2.39 -28.10 2.86
C ASP A 50 1.79 -27.40 4.10
N ALA A 51 2.50 -26.40 4.67
CA ALA A 51 1.99 -25.57 5.76
C ALA A 51 0.76 -24.74 5.33
N ASN A 52 0.78 -24.20 4.10
CA ASN A 52 -0.34 -23.46 3.56
C ASN A 52 -1.57 -24.34 3.31
N MET A 53 -1.39 -25.60 2.90
CA MET A 53 -2.51 -26.53 2.74
C MET A 53 -3.24 -26.78 4.07
N ILE A 54 -2.54 -26.77 5.21
CA ILE A 54 -3.16 -26.86 6.54
C ILE A 54 -4.02 -25.61 6.78
N ASP A 55 -3.45 -24.42 6.58
CA ASP A 55 -4.18 -23.15 6.78
C ASP A 55 -5.43 -23.06 5.88
N VAL A 56 -5.30 -23.36 4.59
CA VAL A 56 -6.42 -23.35 3.62
C VAL A 56 -7.48 -24.39 4.01
N GLY A 57 -7.06 -25.58 4.46
CA GLY A 57 -7.98 -26.63 4.92
C GLY A 57 -8.84 -26.16 6.10
N MET A 58 -8.22 -25.50 7.08
CA MET A 58 -8.90 -24.96 8.27
C MET A 58 -9.78 -23.75 7.93
N ALA A 59 -9.38 -22.93 6.95
CA ALA A 59 -10.04 -21.68 6.62
C ALA A 59 -11.29 -21.84 5.72
N ARG A 60 -11.41 -22.94 4.96
CA ARG A 60 -12.48 -23.16 3.97
C ARG A 60 -13.90 -23.07 4.50
N GLU A 61 -14.11 -23.39 5.77
CA GLU A 61 -15.44 -23.35 6.41
C GLU A 61 -15.83 -21.95 6.91
N HIS A 62 -14.88 -21.01 6.94
CA HIS A 62 -15.05 -19.73 7.63
C HIS A 62 -14.73 -18.50 6.76
N LEU A 63 -14.03 -18.66 5.64
CA LEU A 63 -13.65 -17.58 4.76
C LEU A 63 -14.37 -17.64 3.41
N ASP A 64 -14.61 -16.46 2.84
CA ASP A 64 -15.14 -16.34 1.48
C ASP A 64 -14.10 -16.78 0.40
N ALA A 65 -14.58 -17.02 -0.81
CA ALA A 65 -13.75 -17.49 -1.92
C ALA A 65 -12.59 -16.54 -2.26
N ALA A 66 -12.80 -15.22 -2.15
CA ALA A 66 -11.76 -14.22 -2.42
C ALA A 66 -10.68 -14.21 -1.34
N SER A 67 -11.04 -14.47 -0.09
CA SER A 67 -10.11 -14.62 1.03
C SER A 67 -9.31 -15.91 0.93
N ILE A 68 -9.93 -17.01 0.53
CA ILE A 68 -9.26 -18.29 0.26
C ILE A 68 -8.27 -18.15 -0.92
N ASP A 69 -8.65 -17.47 -2.00
CA ASP A 69 -7.75 -17.22 -3.12
C ASP A 69 -6.51 -16.43 -2.68
N ARG A 70 -6.68 -15.38 -1.87
CA ARG A 70 -5.57 -14.60 -1.30
C ARG A 70 -4.69 -15.39 -0.33
N LEU A 71 -5.28 -16.31 0.44
CA LEU A 71 -4.59 -17.16 1.40
C LEU A 71 -3.75 -18.24 0.72
N THR A 72 -4.16 -18.68 -0.47
CA THR A 72 -3.57 -19.84 -1.14
C THR A 72 -2.18 -19.54 -1.69
N ILE A 73 -1.18 -20.31 -1.27
CA ILE A 73 0.19 -20.29 -1.80
C ILE A 73 0.36 -21.41 -2.82
N THR A 74 0.72 -21.01 -4.04
CA THR A 74 1.08 -21.91 -5.15
C THR A 74 2.58 -21.86 -5.42
N GLU A 75 3.10 -22.76 -6.25
CA GLU A 75 4.48 -22.68 -6.77
C GLU A 75 4.78 -21.29 -7.37
N LYS A 76 3.81 -20.72 -8.10
CA LYS A 76 3.94 -19.37 -8.68
C LYS A 76 4.06 -18.30 -7.58
N THR A 77 3.32 -18.45 -6.49
CA THR A 77 3.38 -17.51 -5.34
C THR A 77 4.75 -17.60 -4.67
N VAL A 78 5.29 -18.81 -4.48
CA VAL A 78 6.64 -19.01 -3.91
C VAL A 78 7.72 -18.38 -4.79
N GLN A 79 7.66 -18.61 -6.11
CA GLN A 79 8.55 -17.97 -7.06
C GLN A 79 8.44 -16.45 -7.02
N GLY A 80 7.20 -15.92 -6.94
CA GLY A 80 6.93 -14.48 -6.83
C GLY A 80 7.54 -13.86 -5.57
N MET A 81 7.46 -14.52 -4.41
CA MET A 81 8.11 -14.05 -3.18
C MET A 81 9.64 -13.97 -3.33
N ALA A 82 10.26 -15.02 -3.86
CA ALA A 82 11.71 -15.04 -4.06
C ALA A 82 12.17 -13.97 -5.06
N GLU A 83 11.45 -13.81 -6.17
CA GLU A 83 11.75 -12.79 -7.17
C GLU A 83 11.56 -11.38 -6.61
N GLY A 84 10.48 -11.13 -5.85
CA GLY A 84 10.23 -9.85 -5.17
C GLY A 84 11.38 -9.46 -4.23
N LEU A 85 11.91 -10.41 -3.45
CA LEU A 85 13.07 -10.17 -2.58
C LEU A 85 14.33 -9.80 -3.37
N ARG A 86 14.59 -10.47 -4.52
CA ARG A 86 15.70 -10.15 -5.41
C ARG A 86 15.56 -8.77 -6.03
N GLN A 87 14.34 -8.40 -6.46
CA GLN A 87 14.06 -7.06 -6.97
C GLN A 87 14.31 -6.00 -5.89
N ILE A 88 13.87 -6.23 -4.65
CA ILE A 88 14.16 -5.34 -3.52
C ILE A 88 15.68 -5.24 -3.28
N ALA A 89 16.44 -6.34 -3.39
CA ALA A 89 17.89 -6.32 -3.25
C ALA A 89 18.57 -5.43 -4.29
N GLN A 90 18.02 -5.35 -5.51
CA GLN A 90 18.55 -4.53 -6.61
C GLN A 90 18.20 -3.04 -6.49
N LEU A 91 17.20 -2.68 -5.69
CA LEU A 91 16.85 -1.26 -5.49
C LEU A 91 17.99 -0.49 -4.85
N PRO A 92 18.17 0.80 -5.17
CA PRO A 92 19.09 1.66 -4.46
C PRO A 92 18.80 1.66 -2.94
N ASP A 93 19.85 1.62 -2.15
CA ASP A 93 19.73 1.71 -0.70
C ASP A 93 19.54 3.18 -0.30
N PRO A 94 18.41 3.56 0.31
CA PRO A 94 18.17 4.95 0.65
C PRO A 94 18.93 5.40 1.89
N ILE A 95 19.46 4.48 2.71
CA ILE A 95 20.05 4.82 4.01
C ILE A 95 21.42 5.46 3.84
N GLY A 96 21.62 6.60 4.50
CA GLY A 96 22.85 7.37 4.43
C GLY A 96 22.91 8.38 3.27
N GLU A 97 21.90 8.42 2.39
CA GLU A 97 21.80 9.45 1.36
C GLU A 97 21.79 10.84 2.00
N ILE A 98 22.66 11.74 1.49
CA ILE A 98 22.74 13.13 1.94
C ILE A 98 22.19 14.05 0.87
N SER A 99 21.24 14.89 1.24
CA SER A 99 20.63 15.89 0.36
C SER A 99 20.72 17.31 0.94
N ASP A 100 20.52 18.31 0.08
CA ASP A 100 20.37 19.72 0.43
C ASP A 100 21.54 20.33 1.23
N MET A 101 22.75 19.81 1.10
CA MET A 101 23.94 20.33 1.81
C MET A 101 24.27 21.75 1.33
N LYS A 102 24.14 22.74 2.21
CA LYS A 102 24.33 24.16 1.91
C LYS A 102 25.09 24.89 3.02
N TYR A 103 25.98 25.80 2.65
CA TYR A 103 26.58 26.76 3.58
C TYR A 103 25.51 27.72 4.14
N ARG A 104 25.67 28.04 5.41
CA ARG A 104 24.86 29.05 6.09
C ARG A 104 25.72 30.31 6.37
N PRO A 105 25.08 31.46 6.62
CA PRO A 105 25.83 32.69 6.91
C PRO A 105 26.81 32.59 8.08
N SER A 106 26.54 31.70 9.04
CA SER A 106 27.42 31.36 10.18
C SER A 106 28.66 30.56 9.79
N GLY A 107 28.78 30.11 8.54
CA GLY A 107 29.90 29.29 8.05
C GLY A 107 29.74 27.79 8.25
N ILE A 108 28.68 27.32 8.92
CA ILE A 108 28.36 25.90 8.99
C ILE A 108 27.72 25.40 7.70
N GLN A 109 27.90 24.11 7.39
CA GLN A 109 27.12 23.42 6.35
C GLN A 109 25.97 22.66 7.00
N VAL A 110 24.77 22.77 6.45
CA VAL A 110 23.58 22.06 6.91
C VAL A 110 23.00 21.25 5.75
N GLY A 111 22.74 19.99 5.97
CA GLY A 111 22.10 19.09 5.04
C GLY A 111 21.15 18.13 5.72
N ARG A 112 20.59 17.21 4.96
CA ARG A 112 19.71 16.13 5.46
C ARG A 112 20.31 14.78 5.13
N MET A 113 20.22 13.86 6.06
CA MET A 113 20.64 12.47 5.88
C MET A 113 19.44 11.55 6.10
N ARG A 114 19.23 10.62 5.17
CA ARG A 114 18.16 9.63 5.25
C ARG A 114 18.53 8.52 6.24
N VAL A 115 17.60 8.18 7.12
CA VAL A 115 17.75 7.19 8.20
C VAL A 115 16.51 6.30 8.28
N PRO A 116 16.61 5.05 8.80
CA PRO A 116 15.45 4.21 9.03
C PRO A 116 14.44 4.87 9.97
N LEU A 117 13.17 4.49 9.87
CA LEU A 117 12.16 4.83 10.88
C LEU A 117 12.45 4.16 12.22
N GLY A 118 12.94 2.92 12.21
CA GLY A 118 13.30 2.17 13.41
C GLY A 118 12.66 0.79 13.46
N VAL A 119 11.57 0.62 14.21
CA VAL A 119 10.79 -0.62 14.29
C VAL A 119 9.42 -0.42 13.68
N ILE A 120 9.07 -1.27 12.72
CA ILE A 120 7.79 -1.21 12.00
C ILE A 120 6.92 -2.38 12.42
N GLY A 121 5.74 -2.10 12.96
CA GLY A 121 4.71 -3.09 13.24
C GLY A 121 3.82 -3.27 12.01
N ILE A 122 3.69 -4.48 11.47
CA ILE A 122 2.86 -4.75 10.30
C ILE A 122 1.81 -5.79 10.67
N ILE A 123 0.53 -5.42 10.46
CA ILE A 123 -0.62 -6.26 10.79
C ILE A 123 -1.36 -6.58 9.49
N TYR A 124 -1.47 -7.86 9.13
CA TYR A 124 -2.03 -8.28 7.84
C TYR A 124 -2.92 -9.51 7.96
N GLU A 125 -3.88 -9.63 7.03
CA GLU A 125 -4.89 -10.70 6.98
C GLU A 125 -4.82 -11.45 5.66
N SER A 126 -4.99 -12.78 5.72
CA SER A 126 -5.17 -13.68 4.57
C SER A 126 -4.19 -13.50 3.40
N ARG A 127 -2.96 -13.09 3.69
CA ARG A 127 -1.91 -12.81 2.69
C ARG A 127 -0.53 -13.26 3.19
N PRO A 128 -0.26 -14.56 3.27
CA PRO A 128 0.99 -15.04 3.85
C PRO A 128 2.26 -14.58 3.11
N ASN A 129 2.17 -14.28 1.80
CA ASN A 129 3.27 -13.68 1.02
C ASN A 129 3.75 -12.33 1.60
N VAL A 130 2.88 -11.57 2.27
CA VAL A 130 3.24 -10.31 2.92
C VAL A 130 4.35 -10.50 3.96
N THR A 131 4.46 -11.69 4.57
CA THR A 131 5.57 -12.01 5.48
C THR A 131 6.93 -11.81 4.82
N ALA A 132 7.11 -12.28 3.58
CA ALA A 132 8.36 -12.10 2.84
C ALA A 132 8.52 -10.67 2.32
N ASP A 133 7.48 -10.09 1.74
CA ASP A 133 7.52 -8.75 1.14
C ASP A 133 7.81 -7.68 2.20
N ALA A 134 7.11 -7.74 3.34
CA ALA A 134 7.29 -6.82 4.46
C ALA A 134 8.67 -6.97 5.12
N ALA A 135 9.14 -8.21 5.32
CA ALA A 135 10.49 -8.44 5.81
C ALA A 135 11.53 -7.83 4.87
N GLY A 136 11.41 -8.08 3.56
CA GLY A 136 12.34 -7.57 2.56
C GLY A 136 12.43 -6.05 2.53
N LEU A 137 11.30 -5.36 2.49
CA LEU A 137 11.26 -3.90 2.47
C LEU A 137 11.81 -3.29 3.78
N CYS A 138 11.46 -3.86 4.93
CA CYS A 138 11.98 -3.38 6.21
C CYS A 138 13.50 -3.58 6.31
N LEU A 139 14.02 -4.75 5.94
CA LEU A 139 15.46 -5.04 5.97
C LEU A 139 16.22 -4.10 5.02
N LYS A 140 15.77 -3.93 3.78
CA LYS A 140 16.44 -3.06 2.81
C LYS A 140 16.46 -1.60 3.27
N SER A 141 15.39 -1.12 3.86
CA SER A 141 15.29 0.24 4.43
C SER A 141 15.94 0.38 5.82
N GLY A 142 16.67 -0.64 6.30
CA GLY A 142 17.42 -0.61 7.56
C GLY A 142 16.56 -0.66 8.83
N ASN A 143 15.30 -1.07 8.72
CA ASN A 143 14.37 -1.20 9.83
C ASN A 143 14.36 -2.61 10.41
N ALA A 144 13.95 -2.74 11.67
CA ALA A 144 13.43 -3.98 12.20
C ALA A 144 11.91 -4.06 12.01
N ALA A 145 11.35 -5.26 11.98
CA ALA A 145 9.92 -5.50 11.77
C ALA A 145 9.33 -6.45 12.81
N ILE A 146 8.11 -6.13 13.26
CA ILE A 146 7.25 -7.05 14.02
C ILE A 146 6.03 -7.32 13.15
N LEU A 147 5.87 -8.58 12.73
CA LEU A 147 4.87 -9.03 11.78
C LEU A 147 3.78 -9.80 12.51
N ARG A 148 2.54 -9.35 12.41
CA ARG A 148 1.36 -10.04 12.93
C ARG A 148 0.42 -10.40 11.79
N GLY A 149 0.55 -11.63 11.30
CA GLY A 149 -0.37 -12.20 10.32
C GLY A 149 -1.67 -12.68 10.94
N GLY A 150 -2.72 -12.81 10.14
CA GLY A 150 -3.99 -13.39 10.57
C GLY A 150 -3.85 -14.82 11.09
N SER A 151 -4.75 -15.22 11.98
CA SER A 151 -4.77 -16.57 12.57
C SER A 151 -4.98 -17.67 11.53
N GLU A 152 -5.66 -17.34 10.45
CA GLU A 152 -5.95 -18.21 9.30
C GLU A 152 -4.71 -18.56 8.46
N ALA A 153 -3.58 -17.88 8.66
CA ALA A 153 -2.33 -18.08 7.92
C ALA A 153 -1.14 -18.42 8.83
N ILE A 154 -1.39 -18.90 10.03
CA ILE A 154 -0.35 -19.04 11.06
C ILE A 154 0.76 -20.02 10.64
N HIS A 155 0.43 -21.17 10.06
CA HIS A 155 1.41 -22.16 9.64
C HIS A 155 2.24 -21.67 8.47
N SER A 156 1.60 -21.05 7.47
CA SER A 156 2.26 -20.43 6.33
C SER A 156 3.24 -19.33 6.76
N ASN A 157 2.77 -18.42 7.63
CA ASN A 157 3.58 -17.32 8.13
C ASN A 157 4.81 -17.83 8.89
N GLN A 158 4.69 -18.87 9.71
CA GLN A 158 5.82 -19.46 10.44
C GLN A 158 6.79 -20.18 9.50
N ALA A 159 6.31 -20.88 8.47
CA ALA A 159 7.17 -21.53 7.49
C ALA A 159 7.99 -20.51 6.69
N ILE A 160 7.39 -19.38 6.29
CA ILE A 160 8.10 -18.27 5.63
C ILE A 160 9.07 -17.59 6.61
N ALA A 161 8.66 -17.36 7.86
CA ALA A 161 9.51 -16.77 8.89
C ALA A 161 10.79 -17.59 9.13
N ALA A 162 10.71 -18.91 9.12
CA ALA A 162 11.88 -19.76 9.26
C ALA A 162 12.92 -19.51 8.14
N CYS A 163 12.47 -19.29 6.90
CA CYS A 163 13.32 -18.92 5.78
C CYS A 163 13.96 -17.53 5.97
N VAL A 164 13.18 -16.57 6.51
CA VAL A 164 13.68 -15.22 6.83
C VAL A 164 14.77 -15.28 7.90
N TYR A 165 14.55 -16.04 8.97
CA TYR A 165 15.55 -16.21 10.05
C TYR A 165 16.83 -16.90 9.54
N GLN A 166 16.69 -17.91 8.70
CA GLN A 166 17.83 -18.56 8.06
C GLN A 166 18.66 -17.56 7.24
N GLY A 167 18.03 -16.78 6.37
CA GLY A 167 18.74 -15.83 5.51
C GLY A 167 19.41 -14.70 6.28
N LEU A 168 18.81 -14.21 7.37
CA LEU A 168 19.40 -13.23 8.27
C LEU A 168 20.66 -13.79 8.95
N ARG A 169 20.58 -14.97 9.53
CA ARG A 169 21.69 -15.66 10.18
C ARG A 169 22.86 -15.88 9.24
N GLU A 170 22.61 -16.36 8.04
CA GLU A 170 23.63 -16.59 7.00
C GLU A 170 24.28 -15.29 6.51
N ALA A 171 23.58 -14.16 6.61
CA ALA A 171 24.12 -12.85 6.29
C ALA A 171 24.85 -12.17 7.46
N GLY A 172 24.85 -12.78 8.65
CA GLY A 172 25.43 -12.21 9.87
C GLY A 172 24.59 -11.08 10.48
N LEU A 173 23.29 -11.01 10.15
CA LEU A 173 22.34 -10.07 10.71
C LEU A 173 21.51 -10.72 11.82
N PRO A 174 21.00 -9.93 12.80
CA PRO A 174 20.21 -10.48 13.91
C PRO A 174 18.89 -11.06 13.39
N GLU A 175 18.57 -12.29 13.76
CA GLU A 175 17.30 -12.94 13.42
C GLU A 175 16.11 -12.15 13.99
N THR A 176 16.29 -11.45 15.11
CA THR A 176 15.30 -10.57 15.75
C THR A 176 15.05 -9.27 14.98
N ALA A 177 15.75 -9.03 13.87
CA ALA A 177 15.43 -7.93 12.94
C ALA A 177 14.07 -8.09 12.29
N VAL A 178 13.60 -9.33 12.13
CA VAL A 178 12.22 -9.64 11.73
C VAL A 178 11.65 -10.62 12.74
N GLN A 179 10.52 -10.30 13.34
CA GLN A 179 9.85 -11.18 14.30
C GLN A 179 8.42 -11.41 13.87
N VAL A 180 8.06 -12.65 13.62
CA VAL A 180 6.69 -13.05 13.28
C VAL A 180 6.01 -13.56 14.56
N ILE A 181 4.95 -12.88 14.99
CA ILE A 181 4.19 -13.24 16.20
C ILE A 181 3.61 -14.64 16.04
N THR A 182 3.88 -15.51 17.01
CA THR A 182 3.50 -16.93 16.99
C THR A 182 2.13 -17.22 17.61
N THR A 183 1.56 -16.25 18.33
CA THR A 183 0.24 -16.42 18.96
C THR A 183 -0.90 -15.96 18.08
N THR A 184 -2.01 -16.66 18.12
CA THR A 184 -3.28 -16.26 17.47
C THR A 184 -4.13 -15.33 18.33
N ASP A 185 -3.73 -15.06 19.57
CA ASP A 185 -4.46 -14.20 20.49
C ASP A 185 -4.56 -12.76 19.92
N ARG A 186 -5.79 -12.27 19.83
CA ARG A 186 -6.09 -10.91 19.35
C ARG A 186 -5.59 -9.83 20.29
N ALA A 187 -5.33 -10.14 21.57
CA ALA A 187 -4.74 -9.20 22.52
C ALA A 187 -3.34 -8.75 22.08
N ALA A 188 -2.58 -9.60 21.35
CA ALA A 188 -1.29 -9.24 20.80
C ALA A 188 -1.36 -8.04 19.83
N VAL A 189 -2.47 -7.87 19.10
CA VAL A 189 -2.68 -6.70 18.23
C VAL A 189 -2.81 -5.43 19.09
N GLY A 190 -3.63 -5.48 20.15
CA GLY A 190 -3.80 -4.34 21.08
C GLY A 190 -2.48 -3.91 21.74
N GLU A 191 -1.67 -4.88 22.17
CA GLU A 191 -0.33 -4.59 22.70
C GLU A 191 0.56 -3.97 21.63
N LEU A 192 0.62 -4.55 20.42
CA LEU A 192 1.49 -4.08 19.33
C LEU A 192 1.22 -2.62 18.97
N ILE A 193 -0.05 -2.22 18.82
CA ILE A 193 -0.43 -0.85 18.38
C ILE A 193 -0.29 0.20 19.47
N THR A 194 0.03 -0.21 20.73
CA THR A 194 0.15 0.70 21.87
C THR A 194 1.56 0.76 22.46
N MET A 195 2.51 -0.09 22.01
CA MET A 195 3.86 -0.20 22.57
C MET A 195 4.84 0.85 22.02
N LYS A 196 4.51 2.13 22.20
CA LYS A 196 5.23 3.31 21.69
C LYS A 196 6.73 3.37 22.04
N ASP A 197 7.17 2.68 23.11
CA ASP A 197 8.57 2.67 23.50
C ASP A 197 9.43 1.76 22.61
N TYR A 198 8.79 0.86 21.86
CA TYR A 198 9.46 -0.16 21.07
C TYR A 198 9.12 -0.12 19.58
N VAL A 199 7.98 0.44 19.20
CA VAL A 199 7.51 0.49 17.80
C VAL A 199 7.33 1.94 17.36
N ASP A 200 7.83 2.28 16.19
CA ASP A 200 7.82 3.66 15.67
C ASP A 200 6.64 3.94 14.74
N VAL A 201 6.20 2.93 13.99
CA VAL A 201 5.07 3.06 13.06
C VAL A 201 4.34 1.73 12.90
N ILE A 202 3.04 1.80 12.64
CA ILE A 202 2.17 0.65 12.32
C ILE A 202 1.71 0.75 10.86
N VAL A 203 1.73 -0.38 10.16
CA VAL A 203 1.20 -0.52 8.80
C VAL A 203 0.15 -1.63 8.77
N PRO A 204 -1.14 -1.30 8.75
CA PRO A 204 -2.20 -2.29 8.60
C PRO A 204 -2.39 -2.69 7.13
N ARG A 205 -2.62 -3.99 6.89
CA ARG A 205 -2.86 -4.62 5.58
C ARG A 205 -4.02 -5.61 5.67
N GLY A 206 -5.23 -5.14 5.72
CA GLY A 206 -6.42 -5.98 5.89
C GLY A 206 -7.69 -5.28 5.46
N GLY A 207 -8.82 -5.82 5.91
CA GLY A 207 -10.13 -5.23 5.65
C GLY A 207 -10.35 -3.90 6.38
N LYS A 208 -11.37 -3.15 5.93
CA LYS A 208 -11.73 -1.83 6.46
C LYS A 208 -11.93 -1.84 7.99
N SER A 209 -12.55 -2.88 8.53
CA SER A 209 -12.80 -3.01 9.98
C SER A 209 -11.51 -3.10 10.80
N LEU A 210 -10.51 -3.83 10.33
CA LEU A 210 -9.19 -3.89 10.98
C LEU A 210 -8.49 -2.54 10.94
N ILE A 211 -8.50 -1.88 9.79
CA ILE A 211 -7.82 -0.58 9.61
C ILE A 211 -8.51 0.50 10.46
N ALA A 212 -9.84 0.53 10.50
CA ALA A 212 -10.60 1.45 11.33
C ALA A 212 -10.26 1.26 12.81
N ARG A 213 -10.33 0.02 13.30
CA ARG A 213 -9.99 -0.31 14.68
C ARG A 213 -8.56 0.13 15.04
N ILE A 214 -7.56 -0.19 14.20
CA ILE A 214 -6.17 0.21 14.44
C ILE A 214 -6.06 1.74 14.46
N SER A 215 -6.78 2.44 13.57
CA SER A 215 -6.76 3.91 13.49
C SER A 215 -7.32 4.57 14.76
N GLU A 216 -8.30 3.95 15.40
CA GLU A 216 -8.93 4.46 16.63
C GLU A 216 -8.12 4.11 17.89
N GLU A 217 -7.58 2.89 17.97
CA GLU A 217 -6.94 2.37 19.19
C GLU A 217 -5.42 2.62 19.23
N ALA A 218 -4.76 2.86 18.09
CA ALA A 218 -3.30 3.00 18.05
C ALA A 218 -2.81 4.25 18.77
N ARG A 219 -1.71 4.07 19.53
CA ARG A 219 -0.94 5.15 20.18
C ARG A 219 0.39 5.42 19.49
N ILE A 220 0.55 4.85 18.31
CA ILE A 220 1.73 4.90 17.46
C ILE A 220 1.24 5.42 16.09
N PRO A 221 2.03 6.22 15.36
CA PRO A 221 1.69 6.64 14.00
C PRO A 221 1.32 5.45 13.11
N VAL A 222 0.29 5.62 12.29
CA VAL A 222 -0.22 4.57 11.39
C VAL A 222 -0.11 5.04 9.95
N ILE A 223 0.53 4.26 9.10
CA ILE A 223 0.55 4.46 7.65
C ILE A 223 -0.61 3.65 7.04
N LYS A 224 -1.64 4.32 6.55
CA LYS A 224 -2.89 3.67 6.13
C LYS A 224 -3.64 4.39 5.04
N HIS A 225 -4.56 3.66 4.41
CA HIS A 225 -5.77 4.18 3.78
C HIS A 225 -6.97 3.36 4.27
N LEU A 226 -8.15 3.95 4.29
CA LEU A 226 -9.38 3.26 4.72
C LEU A 226 -10.11 2.68 3.52
N ASP A 227 -10.34 3.49 2.49
CA ASP A 227 -11.10 3.16 1.29
C ASP A 227 -10.35 3.63 0.04
N GLY A 228 -10.63 2.98 -1.09
CA GLY A 228 -10.17 3.37 -2.42
C GLY A 228 -11.34 3.83 -3.31
N VAL A 229 -12.06 4.88 -2.92
CA VAL A 229 -13.09 5.49 -3.79
C VAL A 229 -12.39 6.36 -4.82
N CYS A 230 -11.99 5.73 -5.93
CA CYS A 230 -11.23 6.38 -7.01
C CYS A 230 -12.15 6.86 -8.13
N HIS A 231 -11.82 8.00 -8.75
CA HIS A 231 -12.59 8.59 -9.83
C HIS A 231 -11.81 8.68 -11.13
N VAL A 232 -12.52 8.56 -12.24
CA VAL A 232 -12.08 9.05 -13.55
C VAL A 232 -13.07 10.10 -14.00
N TYR A 233 -12.59 11.32 -14.27
CA TYR A 233 -13.37 12.40 -14.85
C TYR A 233 -13.05 12.54 -16.33
N ILE A 234 -14.07 12.42 -17.18
CA ILE A 234 -13.99 12.66 -18.62
C ILE A 234 -14.46 14.10 -18.90
N ASP A 235 -13.53 14.95 -19.26
CA ASP A 235 -13.75 16.37 -19.51
C ASP A 235 -14.40 16.64 -20.88
N ASP A 236 -14.98 17.84 -21.07
CA ASP A 236 -15.56 18.27 -22.33
C ASP A 236 -14.55 18.28 -23.50
N GLU A 237 -13.27 18.55 -23.20
CA GLU A 237 -12.18 18.56 -24.17
C GLU A 237 -11.36 17.26 -24.17
N ALA A 238 -11.96 16.13 -23.81
CA ALA A 238 -11.32 14.83 -23.85
C ALA A 238 -11.26 14.26 -25.26
N ASP A 239 -10.15 13.57 -25.59
CA ASP A 239 -10.15 12.58 -26.66
C ASP A 239 -11.00 11.39 -26.23
N LEU A 240 -12.13 11.16 -26.90
CA LEU A 240 -13.10 10.14 -26.51
C LEU A 240 -12.54 8.72 -26.62
N GLY A 241 -11.64 8.47 -27.57
CA GLY A 241 -10.97 7.17 -27.71
C GLY A 241 -10.04 6.88 -26.54
N LYS A 242 -9.26 7.87 -26.08
CA LYS A 242 -8.47 7.75 -24.84
C LYS A 242 -9.36 7.55 -23.62
N ALA A 243 -10.43 8.35 -23.50
CA ALA A 243 -11.36 8.30 -22.38
C ALA A 243 -11.97 6.91 -22.20
N ILE A 244 -12.45 6.29 -23.29
CA ILE A 244 -13.03 4.94 -23.28
C ILE A 244 -11.98 3.92 -22.80
N ARG A 245 -10.76 3.93 -23.36
CA ARG A 245 -9.72 2.98 -22.96
C ARG A 245 -9.29 3.14 -21.51
N ILE A 246 -9.13 4.38 -21.06
CA ILE A 246 -8.72 4.68 -19.67
C ILE A 246 -9.80 4.26 -18.69
N ALA A 247 -11.04 4.66 -18.92
CA ALA A 247 -12.15 4.35 -18.02
C ALA A 247 -12.47 2.85 -17.99
N ASP A 248 -12.43 2.16 -19.14
CA ASP A 248 -12.57 0.70 -19.19
C ASP A 248 -11.48 0.02 -18.37
N ASN A 249 -10.21 0.33 -18.61
CA ASN A 249 -9.08 -0.24 -17.86
C ASN A 249 -9.16 0.09 -16.37
N ALA A 250 -9.48 1.32 -15.99
CA ALA A 250 -9.55 1.75 -14.61
C ALA A 250 -10.56 0.93 -13.79
N LYS A 251 -11.66 0.48 -14.38
CA LYS A 251 -12.65 -0.38 -13.70
C LYS A 251 -12.40 -1.85 -13.91
N THR A 252 -12.19 -2.30 -15.15
CA THR A 252 -12.32 -3.72 -15.50
C THR A 252 -11.01 -4.50 -15.51
N HIS A 253 -9.86 -3.85 -15.41
CA HIS A 253 -8.57 -4.54 -15.31
C HIS A 253 -8.52 -5.45 -14.06
N ARG A 254 -9.01 -4.94 -12.92
CA ARG A 254 -9.16 -5.71 -11.67
C ARG A 254 -10.11 -5.00 -10.72
N TYR A 255 -11.19 -5.66 -10.30
CA TYR A 255 -12.22 -5.04 -9.45
C TYR A 255 -11.82 -4.92 -7.98
N GLY A 256 -11.23 -5.97 -7.40
CA GLY A 256 -10.99 -6.10 -5.96
C GLY A 256 -9.70 -5.45 -5.48
N VAL A 257 -9.40 -4.21 -5.93
CA VAL A 257 -8.20 -3.45 -5.55
C VAL A 257 -8.53 -1.98 -5.33
N CYS A 258 -7.84 -1.35 -4.38
CA CYS A 258 -8.12 0.01 -3.91
C CYS A 258 -7.93 1.13 -4.96
N ASN A 259 -7.16 0.89 -6.03
CA ASN A 259 -6.97 1.84 -7.14
C ASN A 259 -7.89 1.57 -8.35
N ALA A 260 -8.86 0.65 -8.24
CA ALA A 260 -9.91 0.51 -9.24
C ALA A 260 -10.86 1.71 -9.20
N MET A 261 -11.32 2.15 -10.36
CA MET A 261 -12.33 3.22 -10.43
C MET A 261 -13.65 2.75 -9.82
N GLU A 262 -14.21 3.52 -8.90
CA GLU A 262 -15.52 3.25 -8.30
C GLU A 262 -16.59 4.24 -8.75
N THR A 263 -16.19 5.44 -9.16
CA THR A 263 -17.08 6.45 -9.74
C THR A 263 -16.52 7.03 -11.03
N LEU A 264 -17.33 7.02 -12.08
CA LEU A 264 -17.08 7.68 -13.34
C LEU A 264 -17.83 9.02 -13.37
N LEU A 265 -17.09 10.12 -13.52
CA LEU A 265 -17.64 11.45 -13.74
C LEU A 265 -17.52 11.82 -15.22
N VAL A 266 -18.57 12.36 -15.82
CA VAL A 266 -18.57 12.73 -17.24
C VAL A 266 -19.12 14.13 -17.41
N ALA A 267 -18.38 14.99 -18.07
CA ALA A 267 -18.85 16.33 -18.42
C ALA A 267 -20.10 16.27 -19.33
N GLN A 268 -21.08 17.12 -19.06
CA GLN A 268 -22.37 17.14 -19.75
C GLN A 268 -22.22 17.28 -21.27
N GLY A 269 -21.23 18.06 -21.74
CA GLY A 269 -21.03 18.33 -23.16
C GLY A 269 -20.59 17.10 -23.98
N VAL A 270 -20.02 16.08 -23.35
CA VAL A 270 -19.56 14.86 -24.01
C VAL A 270 -20.32 13.59 -23.58
N ALA A 271 -21.17 13.69 -22.56
CA ALA A 271 -21.86 12.54 -21.97
C ALA A 271 -22.64 11.71 -22.99
N ALA A 272 -23.44 12.36 -23.85
CA ALA A 272 -24.22 11.68 -24.88
C ALA A 272 -23.37 10.96 -25.96
N LYS A 273 -22.09 11.34 -26.10
CA LYS A 273 -21.17 10.73 -27.07
C LYS A 273 -20.35 9.60 -26.45
N VAL A 274 -19.91 9.74 -25.18
CA VAL A 274 -18.98 8.78 -24.56
C VAL A 274 -19.69 7.69 -23.77
N LEU A 275 -20.81 7.98 -23.11
CA LEU A 275 -21.51 6.99 -22.28
C LEU A 275 -22.04 5.79 -23.08
N PRO A 276 -22.69 5.94 -24.26
CA PRO A 276 -23.22 4.79 -24.97
C PRO A 276 -22.16 3.72 -25.33
N PRO A 277 -21.04 4.04 -25.98
CA PRO A 277 -20.02 3.05 -26.30
C PRO A 277 -19.31 2.50 -25.06
N LEU A 278 -19.04 3.33 -24.05
CA LEU A 278 -18.36 2.92 -22.83
C LEU A 278 -19.24 2.00 -21.96
N CYS A 279 -20.51 2.36 -21.77
CA CYS A 279 -21.44 1.55 -20.98
C CYS A 279 -21.76 0.21 -21.67
N LYS A 280 -21.76 0.17 -23.01
CA LYS A 280 -21.85 -1.10 -23.72
C LYS A 280 -20.71 -2.05 -23.33
N ILE A 281 -19.46 -1.56 -23.27
CA ILE A 281 -18.29 -2.35 -22.84
C ILE A 281 -18.50 -2.87 -21.42
N TYR A 282 -18.96 -2.03 -20.51
CA TYR A 282 -19.20 -2.44 -19.12
C TYR A 282 -20.30 -3.50 -19.00
N LEU A 283 -21.41 -3.31 -19.71
CA LEU A 283 -22.51 -4.28 -19.70
C LEU A 283 -22.11 -5.62 -20.32
N ASP A 284 -21.34 -5.61 -21.42
CA ASP A 284 -20.77 -6.82 -22.03
C ASP A 284 -19.83 -7.57 -21.06
N LYS A 285 -19.20 -6.85 -20.12
CA LYS A 285 -18.36 -7.41 -19.03
C LYS A 285 -19.12 -7.66 -17.71
N HIS A 286 -20.45 -7.60 -17.74
CA HIS A 286 -21.33 -7.81 -16.58
C HIS A 286 -21.09 -6.84 -15.41
N VAL A 287 -20.67 -5.60 -15.69
CA VAL A 287 -20.56 -4.55 -14.68
C VAL A 287 -21.95 -3.95 -14.44
N GLU A 288 -22.41 -3.93 -13.19
CA GLU A 288 -23.61 -3.24 -12.77
C GLU A 288 -23.36 -1.72 -12.78
N LEU A 289 -24.17 -0.96 -13.50
CA LEU A 289 -24.07 0.48 -13.58
C LEU A 289 -25.14 1.16 -12.72
N ARG A 290 -24.72 2.13 -11.89
CA ARG A 290 -25.60 2.95 -11.06
C ARG A 290 -25.42 4.42 -11.44
N GLY A 291 -26.43 4.99 -12.08
CA GLY A 291 -26.35 6.34 -12.66
C GLY A 291 -27.22 7.38 -11.94
N ASP A 292 -26.79 8.64 -11.98
CA ASP A 292 -27.63 9.77 -11.66
C ASP A 292 -28.78 9.91 -12.68
N ALA A 293 -29.68 10.85 -12.45
CA ALA A 293 -30.86 11.05 -13.33
C ALA A 293 -30.45 11.35 -14.79
N THR A 294 -29.40 12.14 -14.99
CA THR A 294 -28.91 12.53 -16.33
C THR A 294 -28.25 11.35 -17.05
N ALA A 295 -27.38 10.60 -16.39
CA ALA A 295 -26.77 9.41 -16.95
C ALA A 295 -27.83 8.36 -17.34
N ARG A 296 -28.86 8.18 -16.52
CA ARG A 296 -29.97 7.25 -16.78
C ARG A 296 -30.87 7.70 -17.95
N THR A 297 -30.97 8.97 -18.22
CA THR A 297 -31.67 9.46 -19.42
C THR A 297 -30.91 9.03 -20.69
N ILE A 298 -29.57 9.00 -20.63
CA ILE A 298 -28.72 8.57 -21.78
C ILE A 298 -28.66 7.04 -21.85
N ILE A 299 -28.56 6.35 -20.72
CA ILE A 299 -28.42 4.90 -20.60
C ILE A 299 -29.52 4.37 -19.66
N PRO A 300 -30.71 4.06 -20.15
CA PRO A 300 -31.85 3.65 -19.32
C PRO A 300 -31.65 2.32 -18.55
N GLN A 301 -30.66 1.51 -18.94
CA GLN A 301 -30.33 0.24 -18.28
C GLN A 301 -29.65 0.43 -16.92
N MET A 302 -29.17 1.64 -16.59
CA MET A 302 -28.55 1.91 -15.31
C MET A 302 -29.59 1.87 -14.17
N LYS A 303 -29.22 1.28 -13.05
CA LYS A 303 -29.96 1.45 -11.80
C LYS A 303 -29.82 2.89 -11.31
N ALA A 304 -30.77 3.35 -10.49
CA ALA A 304 -30.62 4.66 -9.86
C ALA A 304 -29.49 4.61 -8.82
N ALA A 305 -28.53 5.54 -8.93
CA ALA A 305 -27.56 5.78 -7.88
C ALA A 305 -28.22 6.47 -6.70
N THR A 306 -27.76 6.14 -5.51
CA THR A 306 -28.10 6.79 -4.25
C THR A 306 -26.94 7.66 -3.75
N GLU A 307 -27.14 8.44 -2.73
CA GLU A 307 -26.06 9.26 -2.14
C GLU A 307 -24.92 8.41 -1.56
N GLU A 308 -25.23 7.20 -1.08
CA GLU A 308 -24.26 6.25 -0.57
C GLU A 308 -23.35 5.68 -1.68
N ASP A 309 -23.85 5.56 -2.90
CA ASP A 309 -23.06 5.03 -4.03
C ASP A 309 -21.83 5.91 -4.32
N TRP A 310 -21.90 7.23 -4.07
CA TRP A 310 -20.78 8.14 -4.29
C TRP A 310 -19.64 7.97 -3.28
N ARG A 311 -19.91 7.34 -2.12
CA ARG A 311 -18.92 7.09 -1.05
C ARG A 311 -18.51 5.63 -0.94
N THR A 312 -19.02 4.77 -1.84
CA THR A 312 -18.85 3.33 -1.73
C THR A 312 -17.66 2.85 -2.53
N GLU A 313 -16.74 2.18 -1.85
CA GLU A 313 -15.75 1.30 -2.47
C GLU A 313 -16.40 -0.08 -2.67
N TYR A 314 -16.81 -0.39 -3.89
CA TYR A 314 -17.53 -1.65 -4.18
C TYR A 314 -16.63 -2.87 -4.16
N LEU A 315 -15.37 -2.76 -4.62
CA LEU A 315 -14.44 -3.89 -4.83
C LEU A 315 -15.05 -5.02 -5.68
N ALA A 316 -16.01 -4.69 -6.52
CA ALA A 316 -16.87 -5.59 -7.28
C ALA A 316 -17.13 -5.03 -8.68
N PRO A 317 -17.70 -5.82 -9.62
CA PRO A 317 -18.13 -5.31 -10.92
C PRO A 317 -19.38 -4.41 -10.81
N ILE A 318 -19.26 -3.33 -10.06
CA ILE A 318 -20.27 -2.28 -9.85
C ILE A 318 -19.59 -0.94 -10.08
N LEU A 319 -20.22 0.00 -10.78
CA LEU A 319 -19.69 1.32 -11.08
C LEU A 319 -20.77 2.39 -10.91
N ALA A 320 -20.47 3.42 -10.12
CA ALA A 320 -21.29 4.63 -10.07
C ALA A 320 -20.94 5.56 -11.25
N VAL A 321 -21.95 6.20 -11.84
CA VAL A 321 -21.80 7.09 -13.00
C VAL A 321 -22.58 8.38 -12.76
N ARG A 322 -21.88 9.52 -12.82
CA ARG A 322 -22.49 10.83 -12.66
C ARG A 322 -22.13 11.76 -13.81
N VAL A 323 -23.15 12.43 -14.37
CA VAL A 323 -22.94 13.51 -15.33
C VAL A 323 -22.84 14.82 -14.56
N VAL A 324 -21.75 15.55 -14.77
CA VAL A 324 -21.45 16.82 -14.10
C VAL A 324 -21.45 17.97 -15.11
N ALA A 325 -21.73 19.19 -14.66
CA ALA A 325 -21.77 20.36 -15.53
C ALA A 325 -20.40 20.67 -16.18
N GLY A 326 -19.31 20.31 -15.49
CA GLY A 326 -17.94 20.50 -15.97
C GLY A 326 -16.90 20.27 -14.88
N LEU A 327 -15.70 20.81 -15.11
CA LEU A 327 -14.53 20.60 -14.24
C LEU A 327 -14.78 21.00 -12.77
N ASP A 328 -15.43 22.13 -12.53
CA ASP A 328 -15.66 22.64 -11.17
C ASP A 328 -16.52 21.67 -10.34
N GLU A 329 -17.59 21.17 -10.91
CA GLU A 329 -18.47 20.19 -10.23
C GLU A 329 -17.77 18.83 -10.08
N ALA A 330 -16.92 18.43 -11.03
CA ALA A 330 -16.12 17.21 -10.91
C ALA A 330 -15.13 17.29 -9.73
N ILE A 331 -14.42 18.39 -9.61
CA ILE A 331 -13.47 18.63 -8.49
C ILE A 331 -14.23 18.66 -7.16
N GLU A 332 -15.37 19.37 -7.09
CA GLU A 332 -16.19 19.41 -5.88
C GLU A 332 -16.70 18.02 -5.49
N HIS A 333 -17.16 17.22 -6.46
CA HIS A 333 -17.60 15.86 -6.20
C HIS A 333 -16.45 14.99 -5.65
N ILE A 334 -15.28 15.02 -6.28
CA ILE A 334 -14.13 14.24 -5.84
C ILE A 334 -13.70 14.63 -4.42
N ASN A 335 -13.60 15.94 -4.15
CA ASN A 335 -13.20 16.43 -2.82
C ASN A 335 -14.25 16.13 -1.72
N SER A 336 -15.54 16.01 -2.08
CA SER A 336 -16.61 15.72 -1.13
C SER A 336 -16.84 14.24 -0.87
N TYR A 337 -16.65 13.38 -1.87
CA TYR A 337 -17.00 11.96 -1.81
C TYR A 337 -15.79 11.03 -1.88
N GLY A 338 -14.68 11.51 -2.46
CA GLY A 338 -13.48 10.71 -2.64
C GLY A 338 -12.78 10.35 -1.33
N SER A 339 -11.99 9.30 -1.39
CA SER A 339 -11.18 8.80 -0.27
C SER A 339 -9.75 9.36 -0.23
N GLN A 340 -9.43 10.34 -1.06
CA GLN A 340 -8.09 10.90 -1.25
C GLN A 340 -7.06 9.86 -1.73
N HIS A 341 -7.52 8.77 -2.35
CA HIS A 341 -6.66 7.71 -2.84
C HIS A 341 -6.08 8.04 -4.23
N THR A 342 -6.85 7.88 -5.28
CA THR A 342 -6.36 8.07 -6.66
C THR A 342 -7.47 8.59 -7.56
N ASP A 343 -7.23 9.71 -8.24
CA ASP A 343 -8.20 10.30 -9.15
C ASP A 343 -7.54 10.73 -10.46
N SER A 344 -8.27 10.62 -11.56
CA SER A 344 -7.77 10.91 -12.89
C SER A 344 -8.72 11.81 -13.68
N ILE A 345 -8.15 12.72 -14.46
CA ILE A 345 -8.85 13.48 -15.50
C ILE A 345 -8.41 13.00 -16.88
N VAL A 346 -9.38 12.90 -17.81
CA VAL A 346 -9.08 12.74 -19.23
C VAL A 346 -9.44 14.04 -19.95
N THR A 347 -8.44 14.74 -20.47
CA THR A 347 -8.58 16.04 -21.17
C THR A 347 -7.41 16.31 -22.09
N GLU A 348 -7.63 17.02 -23.19
CA GLU A 348 -6.59 17.56 -24.04
C GLU A 348 -6.29 19.05 -23.69
N ASN A 349 -7.05 19.64 -22.77
CA ASN A 349 -6.84 21.01 -22.34
C ASN A 349 -5.79 21.09 -21.21
N TYR A 350 -4.64 21.65 -21.50
CA TYR A 350 -3.53 21.80 -20.55
C TYR A 350 -3.93 22.57 -19.27
N SER A 351 -4.67 23.66 -19.41
CA SER A 351 -5.05 24.49 -18.26
C SER A 351 -6.00 23.76 -17.31
N ARG A 352 -6.95 22.98 -17.85
CA ARG A 352 -7.87 22.14 -17.08
C ARG A 352 -7.10 21.00 -16.39
N ALA A 353 -6.18 20.36 -17.08
CA ALA A 353 -5.31 19.34 -16.50
C ALA A 353 -4.51 19.88 -15.30
N MET A 354 -3.89 21.06 -15.45
CA MET A 354 -3.10 21.66 -14.38
C MET A 354 -3.96 22.14 -13.19
N ARG A 355 -5.21 22.59 -13.45
CA ARG A 355 -6.16 22.89 -12.37
C ARG A 355 -6.53 21.63 -11.60
N PHE A 356 -6.87 20.56 -12.32
CA PHE A 356 -7.23 19.29 -11.69
C PHE A 356 -6.10 18.74 -10.80
N LEU A 357 -4.85 18.74 -11.30
CA LEU A 357 -3.67 18.31 -10.51
C LEU A 357 -3.48 19.14 -9.23
N ARG A 358 -3.83 20.42 -9.23
CA ARG A 358 -3.65 21.31 -8.08
C ARG A 358 -4.82 21.27 -7.10
N GLU A 359 -6.05 21.12 -7.61
CA GLU A 359 -7.27 21.34 -6.84
C GLU A 359 -7.87 20.03 -6.30
N VAL A 360 -7.54 18.86 -6.89
CA VAL A 360 -7.90 17.55 -6.35
C VAL A 360 -6.86 17.11 -5.33
N ASP A 361 -7.30 16.91 -4.08
CA ASP A 361 -6.41 16.58 -2.95
C ASP A 361 -6.35 15.07 -2.71
N SER A 362 -5.80 14.33 -3.67
CA SER A 362 -5.61 12.87 -3.57
C SER A 362 -4.13 12.50 -3.53
N SER A 363 -3.83 11.31 -3.04
CA SER A 363 -2.45 10.82 -2.91
C SER A 363 -1.81 10.57 -4.28
N SER A 364 -2.62 10.27 -5.29
CA SER A 364 -2.23 10.18 -6.69
C SER A 364 -3.26 10.89 -7.56
N VAL A 365 -2.82 11.90 -8.32
CA VAL A 365 -3.67 12.64 -9.24
C VAL A 365 -3.08 12.52 -10.64
N MET A 366 -3.88 12.08 -11.61
CA MET A 366 -3.41 11.68 -12.93
C MET A 366 -4.06 12.50 -14.04
N VAL A 367 -3.35 12.66 -15.14
CA VAL A 367 -3.87 13.21 -16.39
C VAL A 367 -3.67 12.18 -17.48
N ASN A 368 -4.74 11.83 -18.18
CA ASN A 368 -4.74 10.91 -19.33
C ASN A 368 -4.13 9.52 -19.02
N ALA A 369 -4.31 9.05 -17.79
CA ALA A 369 -3.83 7.75 -17.34
C ALA A 369 -4.89 7.04 -16.48
N SER A 370 -4.88 5.71 -16.50
CA SER A 370 -5.76 4.88 -15.67
C SER A 370 -5.34 4.95 -14.20
N THR A 371 -6.30 5.01 -13.28
CA THR A 371 -6.05 4.94 -11.83
C THR A 371 -5.29 3.68 -11.42
N ARG A 372 -5.31 2.63 -12.26
CA ARG A 372 -4.58 1.38 -12.05
C ARG A 372 -3.06 1.55 -12.02
N PHE A 373 -2.51 2.67 -12.51
CA PHE A 373 -1.10 3.00 -12.40
C PHE A 373 -0.66 3.46 -10.99
N ALA A 374 -1.58 3.69 -10.06
CA ALA A 374 -1.23 3.99 -8.66
C ALA A 374 -0.70 2.73 -7.95
N ASP A 375 0.51 2.34 -8.26
CA ASP A 375 1.18 1.09 -7.87
C ASP A 375 2.68 1.35 -7.72
N GLY A 376 3.31 0.71 -6.73
CA GLY A 376 4.73 0.94 -6.44
C GLY A 376 5.67 0.52 -7.57
N PHE A 377 5.36 -0.54 -8.33
CA PHE A 377 6.17 -0.94 -9.48
C PHE A 377 6.01 0.04 -10.63
N GLU A 378 4.78 0.44 -10.94
CA GLU A 378 4.48 1.38 -12.02
C GLU A 378 5.08 2.77 -11.74
N TYR A 379 5.18 3.18 -10.47
CA TYR A 379 5.81 4.44 -10.06
C TYR A 379 7.34 4.35 -9.95
N GLY A 380 7.94 3.20 -10.26
CA GLY A 380 9.39 3.01 -10.18
C GLY A 380 9.93 2.85 -8.76
N LEU A 381 9.07 2.61 -7.77
CA LEU A 381 9.48 2.35 -6.38
C LEU A 381 9.95 0.90 -6.17
N GLY A 382 9.76 0.02 -7.17
CA GLY A 382 10.16 -1.37 -7.20
C GLY A 382 9.33 -2.31 -6.33
N ALA A 383 8.81 -1.86 -5.21
CA ALA A 383 7.91 -2.58 -4.31
C ALA A 383 7.20 -1.60 -3.39
N GLU A 384 6.08 -2.01 -2.80
CA GLU A 384 5.37 -1.21 -1.82
C GLU A 384 4.90 -2.05 -0.63
N ILE A 385 4.94 -1.47 0.56
CA ILE A 385 4.38 -2.09 1.76
C ILE A 385 2.87 -1.82 1.88
N GLY A 386 2.38 -0.81 1.21
CA GLY A 386 1.00 -0.36 1.18
C GLY A 386 0.86 0.99 0.52
N ILE A 387 -0.35 1.53 0.56
CA ILE A 387 -0.66 2.88 0.07
C ILE A 387 -1.11 3.70 1.28
N SER A 388 -0.75 4.98 1.32
CA SER A 388 -1.18 5.92 2.36
C SER A 388 -1.94 7.08 1.75
N THR A 389 -3.06 7.44 2.37
CA THR A 389 -3.79 8.68 2.05
C THR A 389 -3.51 9.78 3.08
N ASP A 390 -2.74 9.49 4.13
CA ASP A 390 -2.34 10.47 5.13
C ASP A 390 -1.42 11.54 4.52
N LYS A 391 -1.49 12.77 5.05
CA LYS A 391 -0.69 13.91 4.56
C LYS A 391 0.64 14.06 5.29
N ILE A 392 0.77 13.45 6.46
CA ILE A 392 1.99 13.50 7.27
C ILE A 392 2.80 12.26 6.99
N HIS A 393 4.07 12.43 6.73
CA HIS A 393 5.07 11.43 6.35
C HIS A 393 4.87 10.93 4.90
N ALA A 394 4.67 9.61 4.66
CA ALA A 394 4.51 9.04 3.32
C ALA A 394 3.06 9.18 2.83
N ARG A 395 2.86 9.57 1.57
CA ARG A 395 1.56 9.66 0.89
C ARG A 395 1.64 8.98 -0.48
N GLY A 396 0.62 8.23 -0.87
CA GLY A 396 0.63 7.37 -2.07
C GLY A 396 1.24 5.99 -1.80
N PRO A 397 1.71 5.27 -2.82
CA PRO A 397 2.42 4.01 -2.66
C PRO A 397 3.67 4.17 -1.79
N VAL A 398 3.80 3.34 -0.75
CA VAL A 398 4.86 3.43 0.25
C VAL A 398 5.93 2.39 -0.06
N GLY A 399 6.97 2.81 -0.76
CA GLY A 399 8.18 2.03 -1.05
C GLY A 399 9.26 2.23 0.01
N LEU A 400 10.53 1.94 -0.37
CA LEU A 400 11.67 2.01 0.55
C LEU A 400 11.85 3.38 1.20
N GLU A 401 11.74 4.47 0.44
CA GLU A 401 11.88 5.83 0.99
C GLU A 401 10.81 6.16 2.01
N GLY A 402 9.57 5.68 1.81
CA GLY A 402 8.46 5.86 2.75
C GLY A 402 8.67 5.14 4.09
N LEU A 403 9.59 4.17 4.15
CA LEU A 403 10.01 3.48 5.38
C LEU A 403 11.23 4.13 6.04
N THR A 404 11.58 5.36 5.64
CA THR A 404 12.71 6.13 6.15
C THR A 404 12.27 7.53 6.60
N SER A 405 13.12 8.21 7.31
CA SER A 405 12.99 9.62 7.65
C SER A 405 14.29 10.36 7.33
N GLN A 406 14.29 11.67 7.48
CA GLN A 406 15.49 12.49 7.31
C GLN A 406 15.84 13.22 8.60
N LYS A 407 17.09 13.13 9.03
CA LYS A 407 17.64 13.95 10.12
C LYS A 407 18.52 15.05 9.56
N PHE A 408 18.61 16.18 10.25
CA PHE A 408 19.59 17.19 9.92
C PHE A 408 21.01 16.73 10.30
N ILE A 409 21.95 16.99 9.41
CA ILE A 409 23.39 16.90 9.67
C ILE A 409 24.03 18.27 9.54
N VAL A 410 24.97 18.56 10.43
CA VAL A 410 25.67 19.86 10.47
C VAL A 410 27.17 19.60 10.50
N LEU A 411 27.88 20.20 9.56
CA LEU A 411 29.33 20.20 9.51
C LEU A 411 29.85 21.60 9.83
N GLY A 412 30.79 21.69 10.75
CA GLY A 412 31.39 22.93 11.18
C GLY A 412 32.90 22.76 11.40
N SER A 413 33.59 23.88 11.61
CA SER A 413 35.02 23.98 11.95
C SER A 413 35.25 24.78 13.23
N GLY A 414 34.29 24.70 14.18
CA GLY A 414 34.37 25.41 15.45
C GLY A 414 33.48 26.64 15.59
N GLN A 415 32.53 26.85 14.65
CA GLN A 415 31.58 27.96 14.76
C GLN A 415 30.73 27.83 16.00
N VAL A 416 30.54 28.95 16.70
CA VAL A 416 29.66 29.09 17.85
C VAL A 416 28.54 30.08 17.54
N ARG A 417 27.42 29.94 18.22
CA ARG A 417 26.31 30.89 18.09
C ARG A 417 26.61 32.09 18.96
N SER A 418 26.64 33.28 18.36
CA SER A 418 26.75 34.60 19.02
C SER A 418 25.40 35.05 19.57
#